data_eb1381df2a0d48054f42b868b1951a55
#
_entry.id   eb1381df2a0d48054f42b868b1951a55
#
_cell.length_a   1.000
_cell.length_b   1.000
_cell.length_c   1.000
_cell.angle_alpha   90.00
_cell.angle_beta   90.00
_cell.angle_gamma   90.00
#
_symmetry.space_group_name_H-M   'P 1'
#
loop_
_entity.id
_entity.type
_entity.pdbx_description
1 polymer ?
#
loop_
_entity_poly.entity_id
_entity_poly.type
_entity_poly.pdbx_seq_one_letter_code
_entity_poly.pdbx_strand_id
1 'polypeptide(L)'
;MGIKDANPSITWGGLLSTTVMNYLDSGMLRDQVHKRSSLWKWLNEGSRIKKLTGGERIKLPVMYEGSGNFKRYSGYETLDPSGYDGQTNAFFDWKQAATTVVISGLEKRSNQGESRIRDLAKDRLFQAEATLADNLATDAFSDGTANGSKQITGLEAMVATTNTSGTYADINFGNNDKWRNNVITGVGNAAANLLPNLRTMFNDCTEISGVEGEPDAIFTTQTMAETLEALIVPAIRYTPGGEGELSIKPKFRGATVYFEGKCPSGTLYVLNSKHIMIFVHKDAYFSMGPDGMQSPVNQD
;
A
#
# COMPACT_ATOMS: atom_id res chain seq x y z
N MET A 1 -32.15 -12.84 -4.23
CA MET A 1 -31.88 -13.99 -5.12
C MET A 1 -30.38 -13.96 -5.40
N GLY A 2 -29.62 -14.78 -4.70
CA GLY A 2 -28.16 -14.71 -4.69
C GLY A 2 -27.56 -15.33 -5.96
N ILE A 3 -26.64 -14.60 -6.58
CA ILE A 3 -25.77 -15.10 -7.66
C ILE A 3 -24.78 -16.07 -6.99
N LYS A 4 -25.21 -17.30 -6.71
CA LYS A 4 -24.36 -18.29 -6.02
C LYS A 4 -23.68 -19.28 -6.96
N ASP A 5 -23.94 -19.28 -8.24
CA ASP A 5 -23.43 -20.28 -9.19
C ASP A 5 -22.76 -19.69 -10.43
N ALA A 6 -22.05 -18.58 -10.28
CA ALA A 6 -21.13 -18.15 -11.32
C ALA A 6 -19.90 -19.06 -11.25
N ASN A 7 -20.03 -20.28 -11.81
CA ASN A 7 -18.88 -21.10 -12.18
C ASN A 7 -17.98 -20.25 -13.07
N PRO A 8 -16.70 -20.06 -12.73
CA PRO A 8 -15.78 -19.23 -13.50
C PRO A 8 -15.35 -19.86 -14.84
N SER A 9 -15.93 -20.96 -15.26
CA SER A 9 -15.80 -21.41 -16.63
C SER A 9 -16.48 -20.39 -17.52
N ILE A 10 -15.68 -19.57 -18.20
CA ILE A 10 -16.14 -18.63 -19.23
C ILE A 10 -16.78 -19.45 -20.33
N THR A 11 -18.06 -19.72 -20.19
CA THR A 11 -18.83 -20.31 -21.26
C THR A 11 -19.21 -19.21 -22.23
N TRP A 12 -19.14 -19.51 -23.51
CA TRP A 12 -19.57 -18.62 -24.60
C TRP A 12 -20.93 -17.97 -24.34
N GLY A 13 -21.86 -18.71 -23.76
CA GLY A 13 -23.17 -18.22 -23.40
C GLY A 13 -23.15 -17.11 -22.35
N GLY A 14 -22.26 -17.18 -21.36
CA GLY A 14 -22.13 -16.14 -20.34
C GLY A 14 -21.56 -14.84 -20.89
N LEU A 15 -20.57 -14.94 -21.76
CA LEU A 15 -19.92 -13.76 -22.36
C LEU A 15 -20.80 -13.08 -23.39
N LEU A 16 -21.47 -13.85 -24.25
CA LEU A 16 -22.47 -13.35 -25.20
C LEU A 16 -23.68 -12.75 -24.49
N SER A 17 -24.15 -13.36 -23.41
CA SER A 17 -25.24 -12.81 -22.59
C SER A 17 -24.87 -11.44 -22.01
N THR A 18 -23.65 -11.27 -21.55
CA THR A 18 -23.17 -9.98 -21.00
C THR A 18 -22.97 -8.94 -22.12
N THR A 19 -22.61 -9.38 -23.33
CA THR A 19 -22.35 -8.47 -24.47
C THR A 19 -23.62 -8.10 -25.24
N VAL A 20 -24.62 -8.97 -25.26
CA VAL A 20 -25.86 -8.83 -26.08
C VAL A 20 -27.06 -8.40 -25.23
N MET A 21 -27.10 -8.66 -23.93
CA MET A 21 -28.16 -8.11 -23.09
C MET A 21 -28.09 -6.59 -23.06
N ASN A 22 -29.20 -5.95 -23.43
CA ASN A 22 -29.44 -4.53 -23.32
C ASN A 22 -29.07 -4.02 -21.93
N TYR A 23 -27.85 -3.62 -21.75
CA TYR A 23 -27.49 -2.74 -20.65
C TYR A 23 -28.03 -1.37 -20.97
N LEU A 24 -29.15 -1.06 -20.37
CA LEU A 24 -29.96 0.13 -20.57
C LEU A 24 -29.26 1.43 -20.15
N ASP A 25 -27.96 1.43 -19.82
CA ASP A 25 -27.31 2.67 -19.46
C ASP A 25 -25.83 2.71 -19.78
N SER A 26 -25.44 3.68 -20.54
CA SER A 26 -24.11 4.31 -20.66
C SER A 26 -22.92 3.50 -21.18
N GLY A 27 -23.05 2.25 -21.56
CA GLY A 27 -21.93 1.51 -22.19
C GLY A 27 -20.68 1.29 -21.33
N MET A 28 -20.72 1.58 -20.05
CA MET A 28 -19.59 1.36 -19.13
C MET A 28 -19.88 0.16 -18.23
N LEU A 29 -18.89 -0.73 -18.13
CA LEU A 29 -18.88 -1.79 -17.14
C LEU A 29 -18.78 -1.16 -15.73
N ARG A 30 -19.72 -1.47 -14.84
CA ARG A 30 -19.64 -0.99 -13.45
C ARG A 30 -18.82 -1.96 -12.63
N ASP A 31 -17.73 -1.47 -12.08
CA ASP A 31 -16.91 -2.23 -11.15
C ASP A 31 -17.62 -2.33 -9.78
N GLN A 32 -18.02 -3.56 -9.41
CA GLN A 32 -18.61 -3.87 -8.10
C GLN A 32 -17.69 -4.73 -7.24
N VAL A 33 -16.58 -5.19 -7.79
CA VAL A 33 -15.72 -6.22 -7.16
C VAL A 33 -14.48 -5.60 -6.53
N HIS A 34 -13.90 -4.60 -7.20
CA HIS A 34 -12.61 -4.06 -6.82
C HIS A 34 -12.76 -2.83 -5.91
N LYS A 35 -12.12 -2.86 -4.77
CA LYS A 35 -12.10 -1.73 -3.84
C LYS A 35 -10.90 -0.82 -4.15
N ARG A 36 -11.13 0.48 -4.21
CA ARG A 36 -10.05 1.46 -4.35
C ARG A 36 -9.26 1.52 -3.05
N SER A 37 -7.95 1.40 -3.14
CA SER A 37 -7.05 1.51 -1.99
C SER A 37 -6.81 2.98 -1.63
N SER A 38 -7.07 3.33 -0.38
CA SER A 38 -6.75 4.64 0.18
C SER A 38 -5.24 4.82 0.37
N LEU A 39 -4.50 3.73 0.62
CA LEU A 39 -3.05 3.75 0.73
C LEU A 39 -2.37 4.14 -0.59
N TRP A 40 -2.77 3.53 -1.72
CA TRP A 40 -2.24 3.90 -3.03
C TRP A 40 -2.54 5.34 -3.40
N LYS A 41 -3.75 5.81 -3.09
CA LYS A 41 -4.12 7.21 -3.30
C LYS A 41 -3.23 8.14 -2.48
N TRP A 42 -3.02 7.85 -1.21
CA TRP A 42 -2.16 8.63 -0.33
C TRP A 42 -0.69 8.63 -0.79
N LEU A 43 -0.16 7.49 -1.25
CA LEU A 43 1.19 7.40 -1.81
C LEU A 43 1.35 8.23 -3.09
N ASN A 44 0.35 8.23 -3.96
CA ASN A 44 0.39 8.97 -5.22
C ASN A 44 0.25 10.49 -5.01
N GLU A 45 -0.67 10.93 -4.16
CA GLU A 45 -0.91 12.35 -3.87
C GLU A 45 0.32 13.04 -3.26
N GLY A 46 1.10 12.34 -2.46
CA GLY A 46 2.26 12.89 -1.77
C GLY A 46 3.57 12.87 -2.56
N SER A 47 3.57 12.57 -3.85
CA SER A 47 4.80 12.40 -4.65
C SER A 47 5.80 11.40 -4.04
N ARG A 48 5.27 10.38 -3.36
CA ARG A 48 6.05 9.32 -2.66
C ARG A 48 6.44 8.19 -3.60
N ILE A 49 6.07 8.28 -4.87
CA ILE A 49 6.48 7.36 -5.92
C ILE A 49 7.72 7.93 -6.61
N LYS A 50 8.86 7.28 -6.41
CA LYS A 50 10.14 7.68 -7.02
C LYS A 50 10.46 6.79 -8.21
N LYS A 51 10.74 7.41 -9.35
CA LYS A 51 11.11 6.71 -10.58
C LYS A 51 12.61 6.56 -10.66
N LEU A 52 13.08 5.32 -10.82
CA LEU A 52 14.49 4.97 -11.02
C LEU A 52 14.71 4.45 -12.44
N THR A 53 15.91 4.62 -12.97
CA THR A 53 16.27 4.23 -14.34
C THR A 53 16.82 2.80 -14.45
N GLY A 54 16.98 2.10 -13.33
CA GLY A 54 17.49 0.72 -13.28
C GLY A 54 18.45 0.50 -12.12
N GLY A 55 19.21 -0.57 -12.21
CA GLY A 55 20.11 -1.08 -11.19
C GLY A 55 19.75 -2.52 -10.83
N GLU A 56 20.72 -3.33 -10.44
CA GLU A 56 20.48 -4.71 -10.03
C GLU A 56 19.58 -4.78 -8.78
N ARG A 57 19.90 -3.95 -7.78
CA ARG A 57 19.14 -3.79 -6.53
C ARG A 57 19.02 -2.32 -6.17
N ILE A 58 17.98 -1.96 -5.46
CA ILE A 58 17.83 -0.61 -4.92
C ILE A 58 18.60 -0.53 -3.61
N LYS A 59 19.53 0.40 -3.52
CA LYS A 59 20.40 0.63 -2.36
C LYS A 59 20.06 1.94 -1.68
N LEU A 60 19.75 1.88 -0.41
CA LEU A 60 19.52 3.06 0.44
C LEU A 60 20.55 3.10 1.56
N PRO A 61 21.39 4.15 1.65
CA PRO A 61 22.30 4.33 2.77
C PRO A 61 21.51 4.67 4.05
N VAL A 62 21.86 4.00 5.14
CA VAL A 62 21.23 4.17 6.45
C VAL A 62 22.33 4.44 7.47
N MET A 63 22.19 5.51 8.26
CA MET A 63 23.05 5.79 9.40
C MET A 63 22.40 5.20 10.64
N TYR A 64 23.08 4.28 11.29
CA TYR A 64 22.57 3.59 12.47
C TYR A 64 23.23 4.07 13.77
N GLU A 65 24.37 4.74 13.68
CA GLU A 65 25.09 5.22 14.86
C GLU A 65 25.79 6.55 14.56
N GLY A 66 25.87 7.43 15.55
CA GLY A 66 26.62 8.68 15.47
C GLY A 66 28.12 8.46 15.75
N SER A 67 28.96 9.44 15.45
CA SER A 67 30.38 9.35 15.72
C SER A 67 30.66 9.16 17.23
N GLY A 68 31.34 8.06 17.57
CA GLY A 68 31.78 7.75 18.93
C GLY A 68 32.93 8.63 19.42
N ASN A 69 33.57 9.39 18.53
CA ASN A 69 34.78 10.18 18.85
C ASN A 69 34.45 11.56 19.41
N PHE A 70 33.19 11.84 19.75
CA PHE A 70 32.84 13.12 20.36
C PHE A 70 33.42 13.21 21.78
N LYS A 71 34.32 14.18 22.01
CA LYS A 71 34.90 14.46 23.29
C LYS A 71 34.86 15.96 23.59
N ARG A 72 34.51 16.30 24.80
CA ARG A 72 34.77 17.65 25.33
C ARG A 72 36.17 17.68 25.86
N TYR A 73 36.98 18.64 25.45
CA TYR A 73 38.39 18.72 25.82
C TYR A 73 38.74 20.09 26.41
N SER A 74 39.79 20.11 27.24
CA SER A 74 40.36 21.34 27.82
C SER A 74 41.86 21.33 27.59
N GLY A 75 42.38 22.40 27.01
CA GLY A 75 43.81 22.61 26.82
C GLY A 75 44.50 21.60 25.93
N TYR A 76 45.46 20.87 26.47
CA TYR A 76 46.32 19.95 25.70
C TYR A 76 45.85 18.47 25.72
N GLU A 77 44.57 18.20 25.93
CA GLU A 77 44.06 16.84 25.87
C GLU A 77 44.14 16.27 24.45
N THR A 78 44.50 14.98 24.37
CA THR A 78 44.58 14.28 23.09
C THR A 78 43.18 13.90 22.62
N LEU A 79 42.86 14.22 21.38
CA LEU A 79 41.66 13.76 20.69
C LEU A 79 41.93 12.41 20.02
N ASP A 80 40.92 11.56 19.96
CA ASP A 80 40.99 10.28 19.29
C ASP A 80 40.69 10.45 17.77
N PRO A 81 41.68 10.25 16.89
CA PRO A 81 41.54 10.38 15.44
C PRO A 81 41.08 9.06 14.78
N SER A 82 40.64 8.06 15.54
CA SER A 82 40.23 6.78 14.97
C SER A 82 39.04 6.90 14.04
N GLY A 83 39.07 6.12 12.96
CA GLY A 83 37.96 6.05 12.03
C GLY A 83 36.71 5.44 12.67
N TYR A 84 35.55 5.92 12.31
CA TYR A 84 34.27 5.45 12.81
C TYR A 84 33.36 5.02 11.64
N ASP A 85 32.80 3.82 11.71
CA ASP A 85 31.86 3.30 10.75
C ASP A 85 30.47 3.20 11.39
N GLY A 86 29.61 4.16 11.10
CA GLY A 86 28.25 4.24 11.60
C GLY A 86 27.19 4.16 10.49
N GLN A 87 27.56 3.69 9.29
CA GLN A 87 26.67 3.64 8.15
C GLN A 87 26.54 2.21 7.60
N THR A 88 25.35 1.86 7.16
CA THR A 88 25.06 0.61 6.44
C THR A 88 24.17 0.89 5.25
N ASN A 89 23.88 -0.14 4.46
CA ASN A 89 23.00 -0.02 3.32
C ASN A 89 21.83 -0.98 3.45
N ALA A 90 20.64 -0.47 3.24
CA ALA A 90 19.44 -1.27 3.04
C ALA A 90 19.30 -1.63 1.56
N PHE A 91 19.02 -2.90 1.25
CA PHE A 91 18.90 -3.41 -0.11
C PHE A 91 17.48 -3.91 -0.37
N PHE A 92 16.93 -3.51 -1.52
CA PHE A 92 15.63 -3.96 -1.96
C PHE A 92 15.72 -4.57 -3.35
N ASP A 93 15.00 -5.66 -3.56
CA ASP A 93 14.93 -6.34 -4.85
C ASP A 93 13.78 -5.81 -5.70
N TRP A 94 13.99 -5.74 -7.00
CA TRP A 94 12.94 -5.43 -7.95
C TRP A 94 11.90 -6.54 -8.00
N LYS A 95 10.63 -6.17 -7.97
CA LYS A 95 9.49 -7.08 -8.13
C LYS A 95 8.70 -6.67 -9.36
N GLN A 96 8.10 -7.65 -10.03
CA GLN A 96 7.33 -7.42 -11.25
C GLN A 96 5.93 -7.98 -11.08
N ALA A 97 4.94 -7.22 -11.51
CA ALA A 97 3.56 -7.65 -11.58
C ALA A 97 3.04 -7.37 -12.98
N ALA A 98 2.35 -8.31 -13.58
CA ALA A 98 1.75 -8.16 -14.88
C ALA A 98 0.37 -8.81 -14.93
N THR A 99 -0.52 -8.24 -15.72
CA THR A 99 -1.79 -8.86 -16.05
C THR A 99 -1.92 -8.96 -17.56
N THR A 100 -2.50 -10.05 -18.05
CA THR A 100 -2.66 -10.32 -19.47
C THR A 100 -4.11 -10.15 -19.87
N VAL A 101 -4.34 -9.54 -21.01
CA VAL A 101 -5.66 -9.42 -21.64
C VAL A 101 -5.69 -10.35 -22.84
N VAL A 102 -6.60 -11.31 -22.82
CA VAL A 102 -6.80 -12.27 -23.91
C VAL A 102 -8.19 -12.12 -24.49
N ILE A 103 -8.27 -12.01 -25.82
CA ILE A 103 -9.52 -11.97 -26.58
C ILE A 103 -9.41 -13.06 -27.65
N SER A 104 -10.36 -14.01 -27.66
CA SER A 104 -10.34 -15.07 -28.67
C SER A 104 -10.75 -14.54 -30.05
N GLY A 105 -10.26 -15.21 -31.12
CA GLY A 105 -10.61 -14.86 -32.48
C GLY A 105 -12.11 -14.94 -32.75
N LEU A 106 -12.80 -15.90 -32.13
CA LEU A 106 -14.25 -16.07 -32.25
C LEU A 106 -15.01 -14.92 -31.53
N GLU A 107 -14.57 -14.50 -30.32
CA GLU A 107 -15.13 -13.33 -29.63
C GLU A 107 -15.01 -12.06 -30.48
N LYS A 108 -13.86 -11.87 -31.11
CA LYS A 108 -13.60 -10.74 -31.99
C LYS A 108 -14.54 -10.76 -33.21
N ARG A 109 -14.75 -11.94 -33.83
CA ARG A 109 -15.61 -12.09 -35.00
C ARG A 109 -17.10 -11.93 -34.65
N SER A 110 -17.56 -12.44 -33.52
CA SER A 110 -18.96 -12.32 -33.08
C SER A 110 -19.34 -10.90 -32.64
N ASN A 111 -18.36 -10.10 -32.19
CA ASN A 111 -18.56 -8.72 -31.76
C ASN A 111 -18.14 -7.71 -32.88
N GLN A 112 -18.47 -7.99 -34.15
CA GLN A 112 -18.18 -7.13 -35.30
C GLN A 112 -19.45 -6.66 -36.00
N GLY A 113 -19.34 -5.59 -36.79
CA GLY A 113 -20.42 -5.06 -37.60
C GLY A 113 -21.47 -4.27 -36.83
N GLU A 114 -22.68 -4.21 -37.37
CA GLU A 114 -23.83 -3.49 -36.80
C GLU A 114 -24.28 -4.07 -35.43
N SER A 115 -23.93 -5.32 -35.15
CA SER A 115 -24.22 -6.01 -33.87
C SER A 115 -23.24 -5.70 -32.75
N ARG A 116 -22.26 -4.83 -33.00
CA ARG A 116 -21.30 -4.42 -32.00
C ARG A 116 -21.96 -3.48 -30.98
N ILE A 117 -22.30 -4.02 -29.81
CA ILE A 117 -22.94 -3.26 -28.74
C ILE A 117 -21.90 -2.63 -27.82
N ARG A 118 -20.74 -3.29 -27.64
CA ARG A 118 -19.69 -2.87 -26.69
C ARG A 118 -18.30 -3.01 -27.30
N ASP A 119 -17.38 -2.17 -26.81
CA ASP A 119 -15.95 -2.32 -27.11
C ASP A 119 -15.33 -3.36 -26.18
N LEU A 120 -15.34 -4.63 -26.62
CA LEU A 120 -14.85 -5.76 -25.83
C LEU A 120 -13.38 -5.58 -25.39
N ALA A 121 -12.56 -4.99 -26.24
CA ALA A 121 -11.16 -4.74 -25.92
C ALA A 121 -11.02 -3.74 -24.77
N LYS A 122 -11.81 -2.67 -24.80
CA LYS A 122 -11.83 -1.65 -23.77
C LYS A 122 -12.34 -2.20 -22.44
N ASP A 123 -13.42 -3.00 -22.47
CA ASP A 123 -13.97 -3.63 -21.27
C ASP A 123 -12.96 -4.60 -20.62
N ARG A 124 -12.27 -5.40 -21.44
CA ARG A 124 -11.24 -6.33 -20.97
C ARG A 124 -10.02 -5.60 -20.40
N LEU A 125 -9.60 -4.51 -21.03
CA LEU A 125 -8.51 -3.68 -20.52
C LEU A 125 -8.87 -3.07 -19.17
N PHE A 126 -10.07 -2.49 -19.05
CA PHE A 126 -10.57 -1.93 -17.80
C PHE A 126 -10.61 -2.99 -16.67
N GLN A 127 -11.10 -4.20 -17.00
CA GLN A 127 -11.11 -5.32 -16.05
C GLN A 127 -9.68 -5.72 -15.60
N ALA A 128 -8.73 -5.74 -16.52
CA ALA A 128 -7.35 -6.04 -16.24
C ALA A 128 -6.70 -4.97 -15.35
N GLU A 129 -6.92 -3.70 -15.65
CA GLU A 129 -6.45 -2.57 -14.86
C GLU A 129 -7.01 -2.60 -13.42
N ALA A 130 -8.32 -2.84 -13.29
CA ALA A 130 -8.96 -2.94 -11.99
C ALA A 130 -8.41 -4.12 -11.17
N THR A 131 -8.21 -5.28 -11.80
CA THR A 131 -7.62 -6.46 -11.16
C THR A 131 -6.17 -6.22 -10.72
N LEU A 132 -5.37 -5.56 -11.57
CA LEU A 132 -4.00 -5.21 -11.23
C LEU A 132 -3.96 -4.26 -10.04
N ALA A 133 -4.78 -3.22 -10.05
CA ALA A 133 -4.86 -2.25 -8.96
C ALA A 133 -5.28 -2.90 -7.63
N ASP A 134 -6.25 -3.83 -7.65
CA ASP A 134 -6.71 -4.53 -6.45
C ASP A 134 -5.65 -5.47 -5.86
N ASN A 135 -4.92 -6.19 -6.72
CA ASN A 135 -3.82 -7.05 -6.29
C ASN A 135 -2.66 -6.23 -5.73
N LEU A 136 -2.26 -5.14 -6.40
CA LEU A 136 -1.23 -4.24 -5.88
C LEU A 136 -1.63 -3.60 -4.54
N ALA A 137 -2.90 -3.30 -4.35
CA ALA A 137 -3.42 -2.81 -3.07
C ALA A 137 -3.29 -3.87 -1.96
N THR A 138 -3.52 -5.14 -2.30
CA THR A 138 -3.34 -6.27 -1.37
C THR A 138 -1.86 -6.46 -1.05
N ASP A 139 -1.00 -6.42 -2.07
CA ASP A 139 0.45 -6.57 -1.91
C ASP A 139 1.06 -5.46 -1.03
N ALA A 140 0.53 -4.24 -1.09
CA ALA A 140 1.00 -3.13 -0.27
C ALA A 140 0.85 -3.36 1.24
N PHE A 141 -0.05 -4.26 1.66
CA PHE A 141 -0.22 -4.66 3.07
C PHE A 141 0.40 -6.01 3.41
N SER A 142 1.00 -6.72 2.45
CA SER A 142 1.59 -8.05 2.65
C SER A 142 3.02 -8.00 3.17
N ASP A 143 3.52 -9.16 3.59
CA ASP A 143 4.93 -9.36 3.95
C ASP A 143 5.85 -9.60 2.74
N GLY A 144 5.30 -9.82 1.55
CA GLY A 144 6.04 -10.07 0.32
C GLY A 144 6.55 -11.50 0.15
N THR A 145 6.21 -12.44 1.04
CA THR A 145 6.67 -13.84 0.98
C THR A 145 5.84 -14.73 0.07
N ALA A 146 4.61 -14.33 -0.22
CA ALA A 146 3.72 -15.12 -1.06
C ALA A 146 4.21 -15.26 -2.51
N ASN A 147 3.66 -16.23 -3.22
CA ASN A 147 4.00 -16.55 -4.61
C ASN A 147 5.50 -16.81 -4.84
N GLY A 148 6.17 -17.45 -3.89
CA GLY A 148 7.61 -17.70 -3.97
C GLY A 148 8.44 -16.42 -3.86
N SER A 149 8.06 -15.50 -2.99
CA SER A 149 8.69 -14.20 -2.75
C SER A 149 8.73 -13.28 -3.98
N LYS A 150 7.78 -13.44 -4.91
CA LYS A 150 7.62 -12.57 -6.08
C LYS A 150 6.71 -11.38 -5.82
N GLN A 151 5.94 -11.42 -4.73
CA GLN A 151 5.05 -10.36 -4.31
C GLN A 151 5.83 -9.11 -3.88
N ILE A 152 5.23 -7.94 -4.02
CA ILE A 152 5.82 -6.68 -3.54
C ILE A 152 5.91 -6.73 -2.02
N THR A 153 7.06 -6.33 -1.47
CA THR A 153 7.25 -6.23 -0.04
C THR A 153 6.47 -5.03 0.50
N GLY A 154 5.43 -5.28 1.25
CA GLY A 154 4.49 -4.28 1.75
C GLY A 154 4.72 -3.88 3.21
N LEU A 155 3.68 -3.29 3.81
CA LEU A 155 3.73 -2.74 5.16
C LEU A 155 3.97 -3.79 6.24
N GLU A 156 3.47 -5.01 6.08
CA GLU A 156 3.63 -6.07 7.08
C GLU A 156 5.10 -6.50 7.26
N ALA A 157 5.90 -6.43 6.19
CA ALA A 157 7.33 -6.67 6.29
C ALA A 157 8.09 -5.49 6.92
N MET A 158 7.66 -4.25 6.61
CA MET A 158 8.28 -3.04 7.12
C MET A 158 7.92 -2.79 8.59
N VAL A 159 6.67 -3.08 8.96
CA VAL A 159 6.10 -2.91 10.30
C VAL A 159 5.76 -4.29 10.86
N ALA A 160 6.79 -5.08 11.17
CA ALA A 160 6.63 -6.45 11.62
C ALA A 160 5.98 -6.50 13.02
N THR A 161 5.09 -7.48 13.23
CA THR A 161 4.48 -7.75 14.55
C THR A 161 5.53 -8.24 15.56
N THR A 162 6.58 -8.92 15.08
CA THR A 162 7.73 -9.34 15.88
C THR A 162 8.94 -8.52 15.48
N ASN A 163 9.21 -7.44 16.20
CA ASN A 163 10.26 -6.47 15.86
C ASN A 163 11.65 -6.82 16.43
N THR A 164 11.79 -7.94 17.14
CA THR A 164 13.07 -8.39 17.73
C THR A 164 13.77 -9.48 16.94
N SER A 165 13.10 -10.07 15.95
CA SER A 165 13.65 -11.11 15.09
C SER A 165 13.15 -10.93 13.66
N GLY A 166 13.94 -11.37 12.69
CA GLY A 166 13.65 -11.24 11.27
C GLY A 166 14.58 -10.27 10.56
N THR A 167 14.39 -10.15 9.25
CA THR A 167 15.23 -9.34 8.37
C THR A 167 14.35 -8.53 7.42
N TYR A 168 14.62 -7.25 7.33
CA TYR A 168 14.00 -6.35 6.35
C TYR A 168 15.09 -5.57 5.62
N ALA A 169 15.03 -5.55 4.30
CA ALA A 169 16.02 -4.88 3.45
C ALA A 169 17.49 -5.33 3.71
N ASP A 170 17.70 -6.62 3.95
CA ASP A 170 18.97 -7.26 4.33
C ASP A 170 19.53 -6.85 5.70
N ILE A 171 18.77 -6.10 6.50
CA ILE A 171 19.17 -5.70 7.87
C ILE A 171 18.36 -6.53 8.89
N ASN A 172 19.07 -7.22 9.77
CA ASN A 172 18.47 -8.05 10.82
C ASN A 172 18.03 -7.20 12.02
N PHE A 173 16.76 -7.32 12.44
CA PHE A 173 16.19 -6.63 13.59
C PHE A 173 16.84 -7.06 14.92
N GLY A 174 17.29 -8.31 15.04
CA GLY A 174 17.90 -8.83 16.24
C GLY A 174 19.19 -8.10 16.59
N ASN A 175 19.98 -7.74 15.60
CA ASN A 175 21.27 -7.11 15.74
C ASN A 175 21.23 -5.57 15.70
N ASN A 176 20.14 -4.99 15.20
CA ASN A 176 20.03 -3.54 14.97
C ASN A 176 18.71 -3.00 15.54
N ASP A 177 18.74 -2.61 16.80
CA ASP A 177 17.59 -2.04 17.49
C ASP A 177 17.12 -0.71 16.89
N LYS A 178 17.99 0.04 16.26
CA LYS A 178 17.66 1.29 15.54
C LYS A 178 16.86 1.07 14.25
N TRP A 179 16.85 -0.17 13.72
CA TRP A 179 16.10 -0.56 12.55
C TRP A 179 14.73 -1.19 12.87
N ARG A 180 14.40 -1.29 14.16
CA ARG A 180 13.14 -1.87 14.63
C ARG A 180 11.98 -0.88 14.50
N ASN A 181 10.84 -1.39 14.12
CA ASN A 181 9.58 -0.65 14.20
C ASN A 181 9.03 -0.68 15.64
N ASN A 182 8.20 0.30 15.98
CA ASN A 182 7.43 0.28 17.22
C ASN A 182 6.18 -0.59 17.02
N VAL A 183 5.91 -1.50 17.94
CA VAL A 183 4.75 -2.39 17.88
C VAL A 183 4.14 -2.56 19.27
N ILE A 184 2.82 -2.47 19.34
CA ILE A 184 2.04 -2.78 20.53
C ILE A 184 1.09 -3.91 20.17
N THR A 185 1.24 -5.06 20.82
CA THR A 185 0.41 -6.25 20.60
C THR A 185 -0.50 -6.51 21.80
N GLY A 186 -1.56 -7.31 21.60
CA GLY A 186 -2.42 -7.72 22.71
C GLY A 186 -3.34 -6.61 23.25
N VAL A 187 -3.55 -5.52 22.50
CA VAL A 187 -4.41 -4.39 22.91
C VAL A 187 -5.85 -4.81 23.10
N GLY A 188 -6.30 -5.86 22.39
CA GLY A 188 -7.70 -6.26 22.31
C GLY A 188 -8.57 -5.19 21.61
N ASN A 189 -9.83 -5.51 21.37
CA ASN A 189 -10.79 -4.58 20.73
C ASN A 189 -11.45 -3.63 21.75
N ALA A 190 -10.93 -3.55 22.96
CA ALA A 190 -11.51 -2.70 23.98
C ALA A 190 -11.26 -1.22 23.66
N ALA A 191 -12.32 -0.47 23.43
CA ALA A 191 -12.29 0.97 23.21
C ALA A 191 -11.46 1.72 24.29
N ALA A 192 -11.47 1.24 25.52
CA ALA A 192 -10.72 1.79 26.64
C ALA A 192 -9.18 1.74 26.41
N ASN A 193 -8.67 0.75 25.69
CA ASN A 193 -7.24 0.57 25.48
C ASN A 193 -6.74 1.23 24.18
N LEU A 194 -7.63 1.46 23.22
CA LEU A 194 -7.25 1.93 21.89
C LEU A 194 -6.61 3.31 21.90
N LEU A 195 -7.25 4.31 22.56
CA LEU A 195 -6.72 5.67 22.63
C LEU A 195 -5.42 5.80 23.42
N PRO A 196 -5.24 5.17 24.61
CA PRO A 196 -3.99 5.20 25.32
C PRO A 196 -2.84 4.63 24.50
N ASN A 197 -3.04 3.45 23.90
CA ASN A 197 -2.01 2.81 23.08
C ASN A 197 -1.68 3.60 21.82
N LEU A 198 -2.68 4.20 21.16
CA LEU A 198 -2.46 5.07 20.02
C LEU A 198 -1.64 6.32 20.39
N ARG A 199 -1.86 6.89 21.59
CA ARG A 199 -1.05 8.01 22.09
C ARG A 199 0.40 7.59 22.33
N THR A 200 0.62 6.43 22.91
CA THR A 200 1.97 5.87 23.12
C THR A 200 2.68 5.66 21.79
N MET A 201 2.05 4.95 20.84
CA MET A 201 2.63 4.74 19.51
C MET A 201 2.95 6.04 18.78
N PHE A 202 2.06 7.03 18.86
CA PHE A 202 2.29 8.33 18.23
C PHE A 202 3.50 9.05 18.85
N ASN A 203 3.61 9.02 20.17
CA ASN A 203 4.74 9.64 20.88
C ASN A 203 6.06 8.91 20.56
N ASP A 204 6.05 7.58 20.58
CA ASP A 204 7.24 6.77 20.27
C ASP A 204 7.75 7.03 18.84
N CYS A 205 6.83 7.15 17.87
CA CYS A 205 7.19 7.53 16.50
C CYS A 205 7.76 8.96 16.41
N THR A 206 7.21 9.89 17.19
CA THR A 206 7.68 11.29 17.21
C THR A 206 9.02 11.43 17.90
N GLU A 207 9.26 10.70 19.00
CA GLU A 207 10.53 10.73 19.75
C GLU A 207 11.71 10.29 18.88
N ILE A 208 11.54 9.25 18.08
CA ILE A 208 12.60 8.76 17.19
C ILE A 208 12.90 9.74 16.05
N SER A 209 11.87 10.37 15.50
CA SER A 209 11.99 11.20 14.28
C SER A 209 12.14 12.70 14.58
N GLY A 210 11.95 13.12 15.80
CA GLY A 210 11.89 14.54 16.17
C GLY A 210 10.62 15.24 15.71
N VAL A 211 10.54 16.55 15.92
CA VAL A 211 9.30 17.35 15.62
C VAL A 211 8.90 17.29 14.14
N GLU A 212 9.84 17.16 13.23
CA GLU A 212 9.55 17.03 11.79
C GLU A 212 9.10 15.63 11.40
N GLY A 213 9.15 14.68 12.32
CA GLY A 213 8.85 13.27 12.10
C GLY A 213 7.50 12.82 12.64
N GLU A 214 6.57 13.74 12.95
CA GLU A 214 5.24 13.35 13.39
C GLU A 214 4.50 12.51 12.34
N PRO A 215 3.82 11.44 12.75
CA PRO A 215 2.95 10.68 11.87
C PRO A 215 1.83 11.54 11.30
N ASP A 216 1.54 11.38 10.02
CA ASP A 216 0.52 12.16 9.30
C ASP A 216 -0.65 11.30 8.79
N ALA A 217 -0.51 9.99 8.80
CA ALA A 217 -1.54 9.06 8.33
C ALA A 217 -1.70 7.86 9.26
N ILE A 218 -2.95 7.44 9.45
CA ILE A 218 -3.32 6.25 10.18
C ILE A 218 -4.16 5.37 9.25
N PHE A 219 -3.70 4.15 8.98
CA PHE A 219 -4.45 3.18 8.16
C PHE A 219 -4.97 2.06 9.04
N THR A 220 -6.25 1.75 8.92
CA THR A 220 -6.88 0.71 9.73
C THR A 220 -8.08 0.09 9.04
N THR A 221 -8.62 -0.97 9.63
CA THR A 221 -9.84 -1.63 9.18
C THR A 221 -11.08 -0.79 9.51
N GLN A 222 -12.21 -1.08 8.85
CA GLN A 222 -13.48 -0.39 9.06
C GLN A 222 -13.89 -0.40 10.55
N THR A 223 -13.88 -1.56 11.19
CA THR A 223 -14.29 -1.70 12.59
C THR A 223 -13.46 -0.84 13.55
N MET A 224 -12.14 -0.78 13.31
CA MET A 224 -11.24 0.04 14.13
C MET A 224 -11.44 1.54 13.84
N ALA A 225 -11.68 1.92 12.58
CA ALA A 225 -11.97 3.29 12.20
C ALA A 225 -13.27 3.80 12.86
N GLU A 226 -14.34 3.02 12.82
CA GLU A 226 -15.62 3.32 13.49
C GLU A 226 -15.44 3.43 15.00
N THR A 227 -14.66 2.55 15.62
CA THR A 227 -14.34 2.63 17.05
C THR A 227 -13.57 3.90 17.42
N LEU A 228 -12.57 4.25 16.60
CA LEU A 228 -11.82 5.51 16.79
C LEU A 228 -12.71 6.74 16.62
N GLU A 229 -13.58 6.75 15.62
CA GLU A 229 -14.53 7.82 15.39
C GLU A 229 -15.46 7.99 16.60
N ALA A 230 -16.04 6.91 17.11
CA ALA A 230 -16.88 6.93 18.31
C ALA A 230 -16.16 7.45 19.56
N LEU A 231 -14.84 7.26 19.65
CA LEU A 231 -14.03 7.74 20.78
C LEU A 231 -13.58 9.19 20.63
N ILE A 232 -13.35 9.65 19.40
CA ILE A 232 -12.84 11.00 19.10
C ILE A 232 -14.00 12.02 19.05
N VAL A 233 -15.12 11.67 18.44
CA VAL A 233 -16.27 12.58 18.26
C VAL A 233 -16.79 13.16 19.58
N PRO A 234 -16.95 12.41 20.68
CA PRO A 234 -17.39 12.99 21.95
C PRO A 234 -16.40 13.98 22.57
N ALA A 235 -15.11 13.91 22.17
CA ALA A 235 -14.06 14.81 22.66
C ALA A 235 -14.02 16.14 21.89
N ILE A 236 -14.67 16.23 20.74
CA ILE A 236 -14.77 17.46 19.97
C ILE A 236 -15.84 18.34 20.63
N ARG A 237 -15.43 19.41 21.34
CA ARG A 237 -16.34 20.39 21.86
C ARG A 237 -17.07 21.07 20.72
N TYR A 238 -18.39 21.02 20.76
CA TYR A 238 -19.25 21.76 19.86
C TYR A 238 -18.97 23.25 20.02
N THR A 239 -18.38 23.87 19.01
CA THR A 239 -18.26 25.34 18.99
C THR A 239 -19.54 25.88 18.36
N PRO A 240 -20.40 26.62 19.09
CA PRO A 240 -21.61 27.20 18.52
C PRO A 240 -21.23 28.19 17.41
N GLY A 241 -21.66 27.93 16.18
CA GLY A 241 -21.41 28.78 15.02
C GLY A 241 -20.55 28.18 13.91
N GLY A 242 -20.00 26.99 14.11
CA GLY A 242 -19.46 26.20 13.02
C GLY A 242 -20.57 25.40 12.34
N GLU A 243 -20.75 25.56 11.05
CA GLU A 243 -21.60 24.66 10.27
C GLU A 243 -21.17 23.23 10.58
N GLY A 244 -22.10 22.42 11.10
CA GLY A 244 -21.86 21.06 11.49
C GLY A 244 -21.61 20.18 10.25
N GLU A 245 -20.44 20.24 9.71
CA GLU A 245 -20.04 19.37 8.62
C GLU A 245 -19.68 18.00 9.19
N LEU A 246 -20.63 17.08 9.12
CA LEU A 246 -20.43 15.65 9.41
C LEU A 246 -19.41 14.99 8.46
N SER A 247 -18.74 15.77 7.65
CA SER A 247 -17.79 15.35 6.61
C SER A 247 -16.32 15.37 7.05
N ILE A 248 -16.02 15.64 8.31
CA ILE A 248 -14.65 15.72 8.78
C ILE A 248 -14.13 14.30 8.98
N LYS A 249 -13.18 13.88 8.14
CA LYS A 249 -12.42 12.66 8.40
C LYS A 249 -11.84 12.71 9.81
N PRO A 250 -11.97 11.65 10.62
CA PRO A 250 -11.44 11.67 11.97
C PRO A 250 -9.93 11.91 11.92
N LYS A 251 -9.46 12.86 12.74
CA LYS A 251 -8.04 13.19 12.86
C LYS A 251 -7.60 12.96 14.29
N PHE A 252 -6.44 12.33 14.43
CA PHE A 252 -5.79 12.17 15.71
C PHE A 252 -4.46 12.91 15.71
N ARG A 253 -4.32 13.96 16.52
CA ARG A 253 -3.12 14.82 16.61
C ARG A 253 -2.60 15.29 15.25
N GLY A 254 -3.48 15.64 14.31
CA GLY A 254 -3.11 16.05 12.96
C GLY A 254 -3.05 14.92 11.94
N ALA A 255 -2.82 13.67 12.36
CA ALA A 255 -2.85 12.51 11.48
C ALA A 255 -4.27 12.18 11.04
N THR A 256 -4.47 11.99 9.75
CA THR A 256 -5.77 11.61 9.18
C THR A 256 -5.97 10.11 9.27
N VAL A 257 -7.13 9.68 9.76
CA VAL A 257 -7.51 8.27 9.80
C VAL A 257 -8.11 7.86 8.46
N TYR A 258 -7.52 6.86 7.84
CA TYR A 258 -7.97 6.25 6.59
C TYR A 258 -8.52 4.86 6.84
N PHE A 259 -9.71 4.64 6.34
CA PHE A 259 -10.27 3.30 6.22
C PHE A 259 -9.67 2.59 5.00
N GLU A 260 -9.17 1.37 5.18
CA GLU A 260 -8.63 0.55 4.12
C GLU A 260 -9.15 -0.90 4.20
N GLY A 261 -9.82 -1.32 3.13
CA GLY A 261 -10.43 -2.64 3.08
C GLY A 261 -9.43 -3.80 2.94
N LYS A 262 -8.19 -3.51 2.57
CA LYS A 262 -7.10 -4.49 2.43
C LYS A 262 -6.19 -4.55 3.66
N CYS A 263 -6.41 -3.68 4.63
CA CYS A 263 -5.68 -3.72 5.88
C CYS A 263 -5.97 -5.04 6.63
N PRO A 264 -4.94 -5.73 7.15
CA PRO A 264 -5.12 -6.94 7.94
C PRO A 264 -6.05 -6.71 9.14
N SER A 265 -6.90 -7.70 9.42
CA SER A 265 -7.90 -7.58 10.50
C SER A 265 -7.24 -7.33 11.86
N GLY A 266 -7.76 -6.37 12.61
CA GLY A 266 -7.28 -6.04 13.95
C GLY A 266 -5.95 -5.29 13.98
N THR A 267 -5.49 -4.75 12.84
CA THR A 267 -4.26 -3.96 12.77
C THR A 267 -4.55 -2.47 12.54
N LEU A 268 -3.64 -1.65 13.05
CA LEU A 268 -3.64 -0.21 12.88
C LEU A 268 -2.21 0.23 12.63
N TYR A 269 -1.97 0.87 11.49
CA TYR A 269 -0.68 1.41 11.10
C TYR A 269 -0.64 2.92 11.30
N VAL A 270 0.33 3.40 12.07
CA VAL A 270 0.61 4.83 12.23
C VAL A 270 1.84 5.15 11.40
N LEU A 271 1.68 5.93 10.34
CA LEU A 271 2.69 6.12 9.32
C LEU A 271 3.11 7.59 9.19
N ASN A 272 4.39 7.77 8.86
CA ASN A 272 4.95 9.06 8.51
C ASN A 272 5.28 9.10 7.01
N SER A 273 4.66 10.00 6.30
CA SER A 273 4.81 10.15 4.85
C SER A 273 6.23 10.45 4.38
N LYS A 274 7.05 11.04 5.22
CA LYS A 274 8.43 11.40 4.87
C LYS A 274 9.34 10.20 4.70
N HIS A 275 9.00 9.08 5.37
CA HIS A 275 9.83 7.88 5.40
C HIS A 275 9.31 6.73 4.55
N ILE A 276 8.13 6.87 3.96
CA ILE A 276 7.50 5.83 3.14
C ILE A 276 7.53 6.25 1.67
N MET A 277 8.19 5.45 0.86
CA MET A 277 8.32 5.67 -0.58
C MET A 277 8.18 4.35 -1.33
N ILE A 278 7.64 4.45 -2.53
CA ILE A 278 7.65 3.35 -3.51
C ILE A 278 8.62 3.73 -4.63
N PHE A 279 9.53 2.80 -4.93
CA PHE A 279 10.43 2.93 -6.06
C PHE A 279 9.87 2.15 -7.24
N VAL A 280 9.76 2.80 -8.39
CA VAL A 280 9.25 2.21 -9.62
C VAL A 280 10.26 2.41 -10.75
N HIS A 281 10.30 1.47 -11.69
CA HIS A 281 11.13 1.65 -12.88
C HIS A 281 10.48 2.67 -13.82
N LYS A 282 11.27 3.60 -14.34
CA LYS A 282 10.77 4.70 -15.17
C LYS A 282 9.98 4.23 -16.39
N ASP A 283 10.46 3.19 -17.06
CA ASP A 283 9.92 2.73 -18.34
C ASP A 283 8.93 1.55 -18.19
N ALA A 284 8.77 1.00 -16.97
CA ALA A 284 7.91 -0.16 -16.71
C ALA A 284 6.74 0.13 -15.75
N TYR A 285 6.54 1.38 -15.35
CA TYR A 285 5.46 1.75 -14.45
C TYR A 285 4.14 1.89 -15.22
N PHE A 286 3.24 0.94 -15.06
CA PHE A 286 1.97 0.83 -15.79
C PHE A 286 2.13 0.97 -17.31
N SER A 287 3.17 0.34 -17.86
CA SER A 287 3.41 0.30 -19.30
C SER A 287 2.82 -0.96 -19.93
N MET A 288 2.39 -0.86 -21.17
CA MET A 288 2.14 -2.05 -21.99
C MET A 288 3.49 -2.71 -22.32
N GLY A 289 3.51 -4.04 -22.33
CA GLY A 289 4.71 -4.80 -22.71
C GLY A 289 5.25 -4.37 -24.09
N PRO A 290 6.56 -4.56 -24.35
CA PRO A 290 7.22 -4.07 -25.57
C PRO A 290 6.66 -4.67 -26.85
N ASP A 291 5.98 -5.81 -26.77
CA ASP A 291 5.46 -6.53 -27.93
C ASP A 291 3.99 -6.21 -28.28
N GLY A 292 3.36 -5.28 -27.57
CA GLY A 292 1.98 -4.89 -27.83
C GLY A 292 0.99 -6.06 -27.77
N MET A 293 -0.05 -6.03 -28.60
CA MET A 293 -0.98 -7.14 -28.77
C MET A 293 -0.34 -8.24 -29.61
N GLN A 294 0.17 -9.31 -28.97
CA GLN A 294 0.56 -10.51 -29.69
C GLN A 294 -0.66 -11.35 -30.05
N SER A 295 -0.79 -11.70 -31.29
CA SER A 295 -1.73 -12.75 -31.71
C SER A 295 -1.16 -14.10 -31.26
N PRO A 296 -1.87 -14.91 -30.46
CA PRO A 296 -1.39 -16.24 -30.10
C PRO A 296 -1.24 -17.10 -31.36
N VAL A 297 -0.09 -17.75 -31.49
CA VAL A 297 0.39 -18.45 -32.69
C VAL A 297 -0.46 -19.66 -33.12
N ASN A 298 -1.56 -20.00 -32.46
CA ASN A 298 -2.38 -21.18 -32.80
C ASN A 298 -3.87 -20.99 -32.47
N GLN A 299 -4.48 -19.90 -32.92
CA GLN A 299 -5.94 -19.73 -32.83
C GLN A 299 -6.49 -19.23 -34.17
N ASP A 300 -6.38 -20.07 -35.18
CA ASP A 300 -7.19 -19.95 -36.40
C ASP A 300 -8.56 -20.58 -36.23
#